data_61d721c04e205ced2da7249eadf74e4b
#
_entry.id   61d721c04e205ced2da7249eadf74e4b
#
_cell.length_a   1.000
_cell.length_b   1.000
_cell.length_c   1.000
_cell.angle_alpha   90.00
_cell.angle_beta   90.00
_cell.angle_gamma   90.00
#
_symmetry.space_group_name_H-M   'P 1'
#
loop_
_entity.id
_entity.type
_entity.pdbx_description
1 polymer ?
#
loop_
_entity_poly.entity_id
_entity_poly.type
_entity_poly.pdbx_seq_one_letter_code
_entity_poly.pdbx_strand_id
1 'polypeptide(L)'
;MQLKQLELAGGGTLTVYLRDCCERMPNVLDRPLVLVVPGGGYTHVSPREGDPVALQFAAAGYHTAVLHYAVGESARDALPMRQLAQAIGLVRQHAERWNILPDKIALCGFSAGGHLALSGAVWDIPGMADQPRPNALLLAYPVVTAGEYAHRDSFVQLTGTQDIAAHQ
;
A
#
# COMPACT_ATOMS: atom_id res chain seq x y z
N MET A 1 -19.90 -0.44 -9.35
CA MET A 1 -18.51 -0.21 -8.84
C MET A 1 -17.84 0.81 -9.73
N GLN A 2 -17.24 1.83 -9.15
CA GLN A 2 -16.51 2.89 -9.86
C GLN A 2 -15.00 2.66 -9.73
N LEU A 3 -14.27 2.91 -10.80
CA LEU A 3 -12.81 2.87 -10.82
C LEU A 3 -12.25 4.30 -10.84
N LYS A 4 -11.26 4.57 -10.00
CA LYS A 4 -10.46 5.79 -10.01
C LYS A 4 -8.99 5.41 -10.12
N GLN A 5 -8.23 6.17 -10.87
CA GLN A 5 -6.79 6.04 -10.96
C GLN A 5 -6.15 7.38 -10.63
N LEU A 6 -5.19 7.38 -9.73
CA LEU A 6 -4.46 8.55 -9.27
C LEU A 6 -2.98 8.35 -9.49
N GLU A 7 -2.33 9.35 -10.05
CA GLU A 7 -0.88 9.36 -10.20
C GLU A 7 -0.21 9.76 -8.87
N LEU A 8 0.89 9.09 -8.57
CA LEU A 8 1.73 9.36 -7.42
C LEU A 8 3.06 9.97 -7.85
N ALA A 9 3.69 10.72 -6.97
CA ALA A 9 5.01 11.28 -7.23
C ALA A 9 6.01 10.18 -7.62
N GLY A 10 6.85 10.44 -8.62
CA GLY A 10 7.86 9.48 -9.09
C GLY A 10 7.30 8.30 -9.90
N GLY A 11 6.09 8.41 -10.49
CA GLY A 11 5.56 7.48 -11.47
C GLY A 11 4.81 6.27 -10.89
N GLY A 12 4.49 6.28 -9.60
CA GLY A 12 3.58 5.28 -9.02
C GLY A 12 2.12 5.60 -9.32
N THR A 13 1.23 4.61 -9.17
CA THR A 13 -0.21 4.81 -9.35
C THR A 13 -1.01 4.15 -8.23
N LEU A 14 -2.16 4.75 -7.91
CA LEU A 14 -3.15 4.21 -6.99
C LEU A 14 -4.44 3.96 -7.77
N THR A 15 -4.81 2.68 -7.91
CA THR A 15 -6.08 2.27 -8.50
C THR A 15 -7.09 2.02 -7.39
N VAL A 16 -8.21 2.75 -7.37
CA VAL A 16 -9.23 2.65 -6.32
C VAL A 16 -10.52 2.09 -6.90
N TYR A 17 -11.06 1.07 -6.24
CA TYR A 17 -12.32 0.41 -6.55
C TYR A 17 -13.37 0.81 -5.52
N LEU A 18 -14.26 1.71 -5.90
CA LEU A 18 -15.34 2.20 -5.04
C LEU A 18 -16.60 1.39 -5.28
N ARG A 19 -17.12 0.79 -4.24
CA ARG A 19 -18.43 0.14 -4.30
C ARG A 19 -19.53 1.20 -4.41
N ASP A 20 -20.55 0.90 -5.18
CA ASP A 20 -21.72 1.78 -5.23
C ASP A 20 -22.39 1.83 -3.87
N CYS A 21 -22.79 3.02 -3.47
CA CYS A 21 -23.58 3.29 -2.27
C CYS A 21 -25.05 3.42 -2.66
N CYS A 22 -25.94 2.96 -1.79
CA CYS A 22 -27.37 3.01 -2.01
C CYS A 22 -28.06 3.61 -0.79
N GLU A 23 -28.81 4.70 -0.98
CA GLU A 23 -29.55 5.36 0.09
C GLU A 23 -30.55 4.44 0.80
N ARG A 24 -30.99 3.39 0.12
CA ARG A 24 -31.85 2.35 0.72
C ARG A 24 -31.12 1.41 1.67
N MET A 25 -29.80 1.51 1.75
CA MET A 25 -28.94 0.73 2.63
C MET A 25 -28.05 1.68 3.47
N PRO A 26 -28.64 2.49 4.35
CA PRO A 26 -27.92 3.56 5.06
C PRO A 26 -26.80 3.04 5.97
N ASN A 27 -26.91 1.80 6.46
CA ASN A 27 -25.89 1.20 7.34
C ASN A 27 -24.58 0.83 6.62
N VAL A 28 -24.54 0.95 5.29
CA VAL A 28 -23.35 0.62 4.46
C VAL A 28 -23.05 1.72 3.43
N LEU A 29 -23.46 2.95 3.72
CA LEU A 29 -23.11 4.10 2.89
C LEU A 29 -21.60 4.35 2.96
N ASP A 30 -21.06 4.53 4.16
CA ASP A 30 -19.63 4.67 4.38
C ASP A 30 -18.99 3.32 4.66
N ARG A 31 -17.84 3.07 4.06
CA ARG A 31 -17.16 1.78 4.13
C ARG A 31 -15.69 1.93 4.54
N PRO A 32 -15.14 0.95 5.27
CA PRO A 32 -13.69 0.87 5.41
C PRO A 32 -13.03 0.59 4.07
N LEU A 33 -11.75 0.93 3.94
CA LEU A 33 -10.95 0.67 2.75
C LEU A 33 -9.80 -0.28 3.05
N VAL A 34 -9.59 -1.25 2.15
CA VAL A 34 -8.38 -2.10 2.14
C VAL A 34 -7.50 -1.66 0.97
N LEU A 35 -6.31 -1.13 1.28
CA LEU A 35 -5.28 -0.82 0.31
C LEU A 35 -4.34 -2.02 0.18
N VAL A 36 -4.39 -2.66 -0.97
CA VAL A 36 -3.54 -3.80 -1.31
C VAL A 36 -2.17 -3.29 -1.77
N VAL A 37 -1.13 -3.86 -1.18
CA VAL A 37 0.28 -3.56 -1.48
C VAL A 37 0.94 -4.87 -1.96
N PRO A 38 0.96 -5.12 -3.29
CA PRO A 38 1.49 -6.35 -3.85
C PRO A 38 2.99 -6.52 -3.62
N GLY A 39 3.48 -7.74 -3.64
CA GLY A 39 4.90 -8.06 -3.60
C GLY A 39 5.58 -7.92 -4.97
N GLY A 40 6.72 -8.59 -5.12
CA GLY A 40 7.52 -8.60 -6.34
C GLY A 40 8.98 -8.23 -6.11
N GLY A 41 9.48 -8.32 -4.85
CA GLY A 41 10.90 -8.15 -4.51
C GLY A 41 11.46 -6.76 -4.80
N TYR A 42 10.62 -5.74 -4.92
CA TYR A 42 10.99 -4.41 -5.43
C TYR A 42 11.55 -4.40 -6.86
N THR A 43 11.46 -5.49 -7.60
CA THR A 43 11.83 -5.57 -9.03
C THR A 43 10.64 -5.31 -9.95
N HIS A 44 9.46 -5.68 -9.50
CA HIS A 44 8.18 -5.48 -10.20
C HIS A 44 7.05 -5.42 -9.16
N VAL A 45 5.85 -5.09 -9.60
CA VAL A 45 4.62 -5.22 -8.79
C VAL A 45 3.88 -6.47 -9.27
N SER A 46 3.62 -7.42 -8.36
CA SER A 46 3.01 -8.72 -8.67
C SER A 46 1.53 -8.56 -9.06
N PRO A 47 1.13 -8.85 -10.31
CA PRO A 47 -0.26 -8.69 -10.71
C PRO A 47 -1.21 -9.68 -10.02
N ARG A 48 -0.70 -10.83 -9.55
CA ARG A 48 -1.49 -11.84 -8.85
C ARG A 48 -1.94 -11.39 -7.46
N GLU A 49 -1.18 -10.50 -6.84
CA GLU A 49 -1.40 -9.98 -5.49
C GLU A 49 -2.08 -8.60 -5.50
N GLY A 50 -2.39 -8.08 -6.67
CA GLY A 50 -3.06 -6.79 -6.87
C GLY A 50 -4.58 -6.92 -7.00
N ASP A 51 -5.08 -6.71 -8.21
CA ASP A 51 -6.51 -6.69 -8.52
C ASP A 51 -7.27 -7.93 -8.04
N PRO A 52 -6.75 -9.19 -8.21
CA PRO A 52 -7.48 -10.35 -7.75
C PRO A 52 -7.78 -10.33 -6.25
N VAL A 53 -6.83 -9.83 -5.44
CA VAL A 53 -7.00 -9.70 -3.98
C VAL A 53 -7.96 -8.55 -3.66
N ALA A 54 -7.78 -7.39 -4.28
CA ALA A 54 -8.63 -6.23 -4.09
C ALA A 54 -10.11 -6.56 -4.38
N LEU A 55 -10.37 -7.31 -5.45
CA LEU A 55 -11.73 -7.73 -5.83
C LEU A 55 -12.38 -8.68 -4.80
N GLN A 56 -11.60 -9.52 -4.09
CA GLN A 56 -12.12 -10.35 -3.00
C GLN A 56 -12.59 -9.49 -1.82
N PHE A 57 -11.80 -8.51 -1.40
CA PHE A 57 -12.24 -7.56 -0.38
C PHE A 57 -13.42 -6.71 -0.84
N ALA A 58 -13.44 -6.31 -2.12
CA ALA A 58 -14.59 -5.61 -2.68
C ALA A 58 -15.85 -6.47 -2.65
N ALA A 59 -15.77 -7.76 -2.96
CA ALA A 59 -16.89 -8.70 -2.84
C ALA A 59 -17.38 -8.80 -1.39
N ALA A 60 -16.47 -8.75 -0.41
CA ALA A 60 -16.78 -8.75 1.02
C ALA A 60 -17.38 -7.42 1.54
N GLY A 61 -17.49 -6.39 0.70
CA GLY A 61 -18.18 -5.15 1.06
C GLY A 61 -17.27 -3.95 1.36
N TYR A 62 -15.96 -4.09 1.25
CA TYR A 62 -15.01 -2.99 1.43
C TYR A 62 -14.90 -2.11 0.18
N HIS A 63 -14.50 -0.85 0.34
CA HIS A 63 -13.78 -0.16 -0.70
C HIS A 63 -12.37 -0.74 -0.76
N THR A 64 -11.77 -0.77 -1.95
CA THR A 64 -10.43 -1.33 -2.09
C THR A 64 -9.55 -0.43 -2.97
N ALA A 65 -8.26 -0.56 -2.80
CA ALA A 65 -7.31 0.08 -3.70
C ALA A 65 -6.10 -0.84 -3.91
N VAL A 66 -5.39 -0.63 -5.01
CA VAL A 66 -4.12 -1.31 -5.33
C VAL A 66 -3.05 -0.26 -5.54
N LEU A 67 -1.93 -0.40 -4.85
CA LEU A 67 -0.77 0.46 -5.01
C LEU A 67 0.21 -0.15 -6.01
N HIS A 68 0.46 0.56 -7.09
CA HIS A 68 1.59 0.31 -7.97
C HIS A 68 2.72 1.29 -7.63
N TYR A 69 3.62 0.84 -6.78
CA TYR A 69 4.73 1.64 -6.26
C TYR A 69 5.98 1.53 -7.15
N ALA A 70 6.93 2.44 -6.97
CA ALA A 70 8.20 2.46 -7.68
C ALA A 70 9.02 1.18 -7.39
N VAL A 71 9.61 0.61 -8.45
CA VAL A 71 10.38 -0.63 -8.40
C VAL A 71 11.70 -0.48 -9.15
N GLY A 72 12.61 -1.43 -8.99
CA GLY A 72 13.93 -1.41 -9.61
C GLY A 72 14.75 -0.20 -9.13
N GLU A 73 15.45 0.46 -10.03
CA GLU A 73 16.26 1.62 -9.68
C GLU A 73 15.47 2.79 -9.09
N SER A 74 14.18 2.89 -9.44
CA SER A 74 13.28 3.91 -8.89
C SER A 74 12.82 3.62 -7.46
N ALA A 75 13.05 2.41 -6.92
CA ALA A 75 12.68 2.09 -5.53
C ALA A 75 13.57 2.74 -4.49
N ARG A 76 14.68 3.35 -4.90
CA ARG A 76 15.69 3.95 -4.01
C ARG A 76 15.15 5.20 -3.30
N ASP A 77 15.89 5.69 -2.32
CA ASP A 77 15.62 6.91 -1.58
C ASP A 77 14.25 6.92 -0.87
N ALA A 78 13.81 5.74 -0.44
CA ALA A 78 12.52 5.53 0.22
C ALA A 78 11.30 5.97 -0.62
N LEU A 79 11.43 6.03 -1.96
CA LEU A 79 10.32 6.46 -2.82
C LEU A 79 9.07 5.59 -2.66
N PRO A 80 9.12 4.23 -2.59
CA PRO A 80 7.94 3.41 -2.35
C PRO A 80 7.20 3.77 -1.05
N MET A 81 7.96 4.09 0.03
CA MET A 81 7.41 4.49 1.31
C MET A 81 6.69 5.84 1.22
N ARG A 82 7.27 6.81 0.51
CA ARG A 82 6.64 8.11 0.25
C ARG A 82 5.37 7.97 -0.58
N GLN A 83 5.40 7.09 -1.58
CA GLN A 83 4.22 6.80 -2.41
C GLN A 83 3.11 6.11 -1.61
N LEU A 84 3.45 5.20 -0.69
CA LEU A 84 2.48 4.59 0.21
C LEU A 84 1.84 5.63 1.13
N ALA A 85 2.65 6.50 1.74
CA ALA A 85 2.14 7.58 2.58
C ALA A 85 1.25 8.55 1.78
N GLN A 86 1.67 8.92 0.56
CA GLN A 86 0.86 9.73 -0.36
C GLN A 86 -0.47 9.05 -0.69
N ALA A 87 -0.47 7.74 -0.98
CA ALA A 87 -1.67 6.98 -1.28
C ALA A 87 -2.66 6.99 -0.10
N ILE A 88 -2.19 6.75 1.13
CA ILE A 88 -3.02 6.82 2.34
C ILE A 88 -3.58 8.24 2.52
N GLY A 89 -2.75 9.27 2.33
CA GLY A 89 -3.15 10.67 2.40
C GLY A 89 -4.24 11.02 1.39
N LEU A 90 -4.08 10.60 0.12
CA LEU A 90 -5.07 10.82 -0.94
C LEU A 90 -6.40 10.12 -0.64
N VAL A 91 -6.37 8.88 -0.13
CA VAL A 91 -7.59 8.18 0.29
C VAL A 91 -8.32 8.96 1.37
N ARG A 92 -7.62 9.48 2.39
CA ARG A 92 -8.22 10.30 3.45
C ARG A 92 -8.73 11.64 2.94
N GLN A 93 -8.00 12.29 2.05
CA GLN A 93 -8.42 13.55 1.43
C GLN A 93 -9.74 13.42 0.66
N HIS A 94 -9.95 12.27 0.05
CA HIS A 94 -11.17 11.98 -0.73
C HIS A 94 -12.24 11.22 0.05
N ALA A 95 -12.04 10.95 1.36
CA ALA A 95 -12.86 10.05 2.13
C ALA A 95 -14.35 10.39 2.09
N GLU A 96 -14.70 11.65 2.35
CA GLU A 96 -16.09 12.12 2.29
C GLU A 96 -16.72 11.92 0.91
N ARG A 97 -16.01 12.35 -0.16
CA ARG A 97 -16.52 12.24 -1.54
C ARG A 97 -16.68 10.80 -1.99
N TRP A 98 -15.90 9.88 -1.43
CA TRP A 98 -15.87 8.47 -1.83
C TRP A 98 -16.59 7.55 -0.84
N ASN A 99 -17.22 8.10 0.19
CA ASN A 99 -17.90 7.35 1.25
C ASN A 99 -16.96 6.35 1.93
N ILE A 100 -15.74 6.78 2.22
CA ILE A 100 -14.72 5.99 2.94
C ILE A 100 -14.69 6.46 4.39
N LEU A 101 -14.62 5.53 5.33
CA LEU A 101 -14.34 5.81 6.74
C LEU A 101 -12.85 6.16 6.90
N PRO A 102 -12.45 7.43 7.14
CA PRO A 102 -11.06 7.86 7.11
C PRO A 102 -10.19 7.26 8.21
N ASP A 103 -10.82 6.78 9.28
CA ASP A 103 -10.22 6.10 10.42
C ASP A 103 -10.21 4.57 10.29
N LYS A 104 -10.62 4.02 9.13
CA LYS A 104 -10.70 2.59 8.86
C LYS A 104 -10.03 2.23 7.54
N ILE A 105 -8.76 2.56 7.42
CA ILE A 105 -7.91 2.22 6.27
C ILE A 105 -6.93 1.13 6.70
N ALA A 106 -7.10 -0.07 6.15
CA ALA A 106 -6.19 -1.19 6.35
C ALA A 106 -5.24 -1.35 5.17
N LEU A 107 -4.00 -1.74 5.42
CA LEU A 107 -3.09 -2.21 4.38
C LEU A 107 -3.10 -3.74 4.34
N CYS A 108 -3.12 -4.30 3.13
CA CYS A 108 -2.92 -5.73 2.91
C CYS A 108 -1.67 -5.91 2.07
N GLY A 109 -0.56 -6.29 2.70
CA GLY A 109 0.76 -6.36 2.07
C GLY A 109 1.29 -7.79 1.92
N PHE A 110 1.90 -8.08 0.77
CA PHE A 110 2.44 -9.38 0.42
C PHE A 110 3.95 -9.30 0.18
N SER A 111 4.74 -10.19 0.77
CA SER A 111 6.19 -10.29 0.53
C SER A 111 6.89 -8.93 0.69
N ALA A 112 7.53 -8.39 -0.36
CA ALA A 112 8.11 -7.04 -0.38
C ALA A 112 7.06 -5.93 -0.16
N GLY A 113 5.82 -6.11 -0.64
CA GLY A 113 4.69 -5.23 -0.33
C GLY A 113 4.26 -5.32 1.14
N GLY A 114 4.46 -6.47 1.78
CA GLY A 114 4.30 -6.65 3.22
C GLY A 114 5.36 -5.87 4.01
N HIS A 115 6.61 -5.86 3.56
CA HIS A 115 7.66 -4.99 4.09
C HIS A 115 7.28 -3.51 3.95
N LEU A 116 6.84 -3.10 2.77
CA LEU A 116 6.42 -1.73 2.50
C LEU A 116 5.24 -1.30 3.40
N ALA A 117 4.22 -2.17 3.55
CA ALA A 117 3.07 -1.92 4.41
C ALA A 117 3.47 -1.80 5.90
N LEU A 118 4.35 -2.69 6.38
CA LEU A 118 4.89 -2.65 7.73
C LEU A 118 5.70 -1.38 7.97
N SER A 119 6.61 -1.04 7.05
CA SER A 119 7.42 0.19 7.11
C SER A 119 6.52 1.44 7.18
N GLY A 120 5.46 1.51 6.38
CA GLY A 120 4.49 2.61 6.40
C GLY A 120 3.74 2.76 7.74
N ALA A 121 3.68 1.70 8.55
CA ALA A 121 3.04 1.74 9.85
C ALA A 121 4.00 2.12 10.99
N VAL A 122 5.27 1.71 10.93
CA VAL A 122 6.19 1.80 12.07
C VAL A 122 7.41 2.70 11.84
N TRP A 123 7.78 2.94 10.59
CA TRP A 123 8.98 3.71 10.27
C TRP A 123 8.67 5.17 9.97
N ASP A 124 9.49 6.08 10.49
CA ASP A 124 9.39 7.52 10.23
C ASP A 124 10.17 7.87 8.96
N ILE A 125 9.46 8.23 7.91
CA ILE A 125 10.08 8.62 6.64
C ILE A 125 10.83 9.94 6.83
N PRO A 126 12.14 10.01 6.56
CA PRO A 126 12.91 11.25 6.71
C PRO A 126 12.30 12.41 5.93
N GLY A 127 12.08 13.54 6.64
CA GLY A 127 11.49 14.75 6.07
C GLY A 127 9.96 14.73 5.91
N MET A 128 9.26 13.78 6.56
CA MET A 128 7.79 13.69 6.56
C MET A 128 7.26 13.62 8.00
N ALA A 129 7.15 14.75 8.67
CA ALA A 129 6.78 14.83 10.09
C ALA A 129 5.37 14.30 10.39
N ASP A 130 4.39 14.61 9.54
CA ASP A 130 2.99 14.21 9.71
C ASP A 130 2.60 13.10 8.72
N GLN A 131 3.42 12.06 8.68
CA GLN A 131 3.24 10.93 7.79
C GLN A 131 1.89 10.24 8.02
N PRO A 132 1.02 10.12 6.98
CA PRO A 132 -0.20 9.35 7.08
C PRO A 132 0.08 7.87 7.34
N ARG A 133 -0.50 7.31 8.42
CA ARG A 133 -0.33 5.90 8.80
C ARG A 133 -1.62 5.12 8.64
N PRO A 134 -1.56 3.80 8.38
CA PRO A 134 -2.75 2.96 8.32
C PRO A 134 -3.36 2.77 9.72
N ASN A 135 -4.62 2.30 9.74
CA ASN A 135 -5.32 1.94 10.98
C ASN A 135 -5.18 0.45 11.31
N ALA A 136 -4.88 -0.39 10.32
CA ALA A 136 -4.66 -1.83 10.50
C ALA A 136 -3.70 -2.38 9.43
N LEU A 137 -3.07 -3.52 9.74
CA LEU A 137 -2.21 -4.27 8.84
C LEU A 137 -2.69 -5.72 8.71
N LEU A 138 -2.71 -6.21 7.48
CA LEU A 138 -2.80 -7.62 7.12
C LEU A 138 -1.52 -7.95 6.35
N LEU A 139 -0.69 -8.82 6.90
CA LEU A 139 0.61 -9.14 6.33
C LEU A 139 0.66 -10.62 5.94
N ALA A 140 0.90 -10.88 4.68
CA ALA A 140 1.11 -12.22 4.15
C ALA A 140 2.59 -12.39 3.76
N TYR A 141 3.26 -13.36 4.40
CA TYR A 141 4.68 -13.70 4.19
C TYR A 141 5.58 -12.47 3.97
N PRO A 142 5.52 -11.45 4.87
CA PRO A 142 6.25 -10.20 4.67
C PRO A 142 7.76 -10.41 4.76
N VAL A 143 8.52 -9.64 4.01
CA VAL A 143 9.96 -9.51 4.23
C VAL A 143 10.15 -8.58 5.43
N VAL A 144 10.72 -9.09 6.54
CA VAL A 144 10.76 -8.36 7.82
C VAL A 144 12.17 -8.16 8.39
N THR A 145 13.20 -8.72 7.75
CA THR A 145 14.56 -8.65 8.27
C THR A 145 15.58 -8.51 7.15
N ALA A 146 16.63 -7.73 7.37
CA ALA A 146 17.84 -7.66 6.55
C ALA A 146 18.98 -8.55 7.11
N GLY A 147 18.72 -9.36 8.17
CA GLY A 147 19.66 -10.26 8.80
C GLY A 147 19.91 -11.57 8.06
N GLU A 148 20.26 -12.61 8.79
CA GLU A 148 20.64 -13.93 8.27
C GLU A 148 19.57 -14.54 7.35
N TYR A 149 18.29 -14.36 7.68
CA TYR A 149 17.13 -14.91 6.94
C TYR A 149 16.52 -13.90 5.96
N ALA A 150 17.26 -12.86 5.59
CA ALA A 150 16.77 -11.83 4.68
C ALA A 150 16.47 -12.38 3.28
N HIS A 151 15.42 -11.89 2.67
CA HIS A 151 15.27 -11.95 1.22
C HIS A 151 16.18 -10.89 0.58
N ARG A 152 17.47 -11.24 0.42
CA ARG A 152 18.55 -10.29 0.05
C ARG A 152 18.22 -9.46 -1.18
N ASP A 153 17.70 -10.10 -2.24
CA ASP A 153 17.41 -9.41 -3.49
C ASP A 153 16.42 -8.23 -3.32
N SER A 154 15.42 -8.39 -2.45
CA SER A 154 14.49 -7.29 -2.13
C SER A 154 15.20 -6.08 -1.51
N PHE A 155 16.12 -6.32 -0.58
CA PHE A 155 16.87 -5.24 0.06
C PHE A 155 17.87 -4.61 -0.90
N VAL A 156 18.55 -5.40 -1.73
CA VAL A 156 19.47 -4.87 -2.75
C VAL A 156 18.72 -3.95 -3.73
N GLN A 157 17.54 -4.32 -4.16
CA GLN A 157 16.71 -3.47 -5.04
C GLN A 157 16.30 -2.17 -4.33
N LEU A 158 15.84 -2.27 -3.08
CA LEU A 158 15.37 -1.13 -2.31
C LEU A 158 16.48 -0.15 -1.95
N THR A 159 17.66 -0.67 -1.55
CA THR A 159 18.76 0.15 -1.03
C THR A 159 19.81 0.51 -2.08
N GLY A 160 19.89 -0.28 -3.16
CA GLY A 160 20.91 -0.12 -4.20
C GLY A 160 22.31 -0.62 -3.78
N THR A 161 22.42 -1.31 -2.62
CA THR A 161 23.70 -1.82 -2.12
C THR A 161 23.65 -3.33 -1.84
N GLN A 162 24.79 -4.01 -2.00
CA GLN A 162 24.96 -5.40 -1.62
C GLN A 162 25.17 -5.57 -0.09
N ASP A 163 25.59 -4.53 0.59
CA ASP A 163 25.71 -4.50 2.05
C ASP A 163 24.38 -4.13 2.70
N ILE A 164 23.52 -5.15 2.81
CA ILE A 164 22.19 -4.99 3.41
C ILE A 164 22.23 -4.99 4.94
N ALA A 165 23.32 -5.39 5.58
CA ALA A 165 23.45 -5.46 7.03
C ALA A 165 23.39 -4.06 7.68
N ALA A 166 23.80 -3.02 6.97
CA ALA A 166 23.69 -1.64 7.41
C ALA A 166 22.23 -1.11 7.46
N HIS A 167 21.25 -1.90 7.00
CA HIS A 167 19.84 -1.55 6.94
C HIS A 167 18.95 -2.45 7.82
N GLN A 168 19.54 -3.06 8.85
CA GLN A 168 18.82 -3.86 9.85
C GLN A 168 18.00 -3.00 10.82
#